data_efd670da6f1ef22c27bf1f7c002b0fc5
#
_entry.id   efd670da6f1ef22c27bf1f7c002b0fc5
#
_cell.length_a   1.000
_cell.length_b   1.000
_cell.length_c   1.000
_cell.angle_alpha   90.00
_cell.angle_beta   90.00
_cell.angle_gamma   90.00
#
_symmetry.space_group_name_H-M   'P 1'
#
loop_
_entity.id
_entity.type
_entity.pdbx_description
1 polymer ?
#
loop_
_entity_poly.entity_id
_entity_poly.type
_entity_poly.pdbx_seq_one_letter_code
_entity_poly.pdbx_strand_id
1 'polypeptide(L)'
;MSTAPGQRRERPAAGLAGLLLALLAALSPPPSQAETNAVDEYALRAAFLFHFTRFVQWPDAAFESSDSPFRICVLGSDPFGRHLDALEERRAGGRAIEVRRTSNPAGLGGCQIAYIAADAQPAWRAAGGPDLDPRLLTVASESRFAREGGMMALVASGRRIQLHVNLASLQASELRVSAKLLEIAEVRHGRPGVRG
;
A
#
# COMPACT_ATOMS: atom_id res chain seq x y z
N MET A 1 0.58 89.52 5.75
CA MET A 1 0.44 89.04 4.36
C MET A 1 1.37 87.82 4.21
N SER A 2 0.81 86.61 4.26
CA SER A 2 1.56 85.43 3.83
C SER A 2 0.56 84.31 3.65
N THR A 3 0.36 83.91 2.42
CA THR A 3 -0.56 82.92 1.92
C THR A 3 0.03 81.53 2.07
N ALA A 4 -0.65 80.61 2.74
CA ALA A 4 -0.31 79.19 2.81
C ALA A 4 -0.86 78.45 1.57
N PRO A 5 -0.09 77.51 0.97
CA PRO A 5 -0.62 76.67 -0.11
C PRO A 5 -1.34 75.44 0.41
N GLY A 6 -2.47 75.15 -0.20
CA GLY A 6 -3.34 73.99 0.12
C GLY A 6 -2.70 72.65 -0.20
N GLN A 7 -2.74 71.74 0.71
CA GLN A 7 -2.42 70.33 0.51
C GLN A 7 -3.59 69.62 -0.18
N ARG A 8 -3.34 69.16 -1.40
CA ARG A 8 -4.16 68.15 -2.08
C ARG A 8 -3.99 66.79 -1.39
N ARG A 9 -5.06 66.31 -0.77
CA ARG A 9 -5.15 64.92 -0.32
C ARG A 9 -5.37 64.00 -1.54
N GLU A 10 -4.33 63.28 -1.93
CA GLU A 10 -4.47 62.16 -2.81
C GLU A 10 -5.14 61.01 -2.06
N ARG A 11 -6.25 60.51 -2.57
CA ARG A 11 -6.94 59.32 -2.07
C ARG A 11 -6.27 58.10 -2.70
N PRO A 12 -5.80 57.10 -1.93
CA PRO A 12 -5.26 55.89 -2.53
C PRO A 12 -6.41 55.06 -3.11
N ALA A 13 -6.31 54.78 -4.42
CA ALA A 13 -7.17 53.84 -5.17
C ALA A 13 -6.73 52.41 -4.87
N ALA A 14 -6.89 51.96 -3.58
CA ALA A 14 -6.48 50.61 -3.14
C ALA A 14 -7.68 49.76 -2.76
N GLY A 15 -8.78 49.82 -3.48
CA GLY A 15 -10.01 49.09 -3.11
C GLY A 15 -10.41 47.93 -4.01
N LEU A 16 -10.06 47.95 -5.27
CA LEU A 16 -10.58 46.96 -6.22
C LEU A 16 -9.65 45.74 -6.46
N ALA A 17 -8.35 45.92 -6.38
CA ALA A 17 -7.39 44.82 -6.60
C ALA A 17 -7.38 43.82 -5.41
N GLY A 18 -7.58 44.29 -4.17
CA GLY A 18 -7.66 43.42 -2.98
C GLY A 18 -8.91 42.55 -2.94
N LEU A 19 -10.04 43.03 -3.47
CA LEU A 19 -11.31 42.29 -3.48
C LEU A 19 -11.32 41.16 -4.50
N LEU A 20 -10.63 41.33 -5.64
CA LEU A 20 -10.49 40.29 -6.68
C LEU A 20 -9.57 39.15 -6.24
N LEU A 21 -8.51 39.42 -5.47
CA LEU A 21 -7.61 38.38 -4.96
C LEU A 21 -8.29 37.52 -3.86
N ALA A 22 -9.12 38.12 -3.02
CA ALA A 22 -9.89 37.41 -1.99
C ALA A 22 -11.01 36.53 -2.58
N LEU A 23 -11.56 36.90 -3.73
CA LEU A 23 -12.61 36.12 -4.41
C LEU A 23 -12.05 34.88 -5.13
N LEU A 24 -10.79 34.92 -5.64
CA LEU A 24 -10.14 33.77 -6.23
C LEU A 24 -9.75 32.69 -5.22
N ALA A 25 -9.42 33.07 -3.98
CA ALA A 25 -9.10 32.11 -2.90
C ALA A 25 -10.32 31.31 -2.42
N ALA A 26 -11.53 31.80 -2.62
CA ALA A 26 -12.76 31.12 -2.22
C ALA A 26 -13.25 30.05 -3.23
N LEU A 27 -12.61 29.94 -4.41
CA LEU A 27 -12.96 28.97 -5.45
C LEU A 27 -12.09 27.69 -5.40
N SER A 28 -11.21 27.52 -4.42
CA SER A 28 -10.47 26.26 -4.26
C SER A 28 -11.45 25.18 -3.80
N PRO A 29 -11.70 24.12 -4.57
CA PRO A 29 -12.58 23.04 -4.11
C PRO A 29 -11.96 22.41 -2.86
N PRO A 30 -12.77 22.04 -1.84
CA PRO A 30 -12.27 21.30 -0.70
C PRO A 30 -11.68 19.97 -1.17
N PRO A 31 -10.65 19.43 -0.48
CA PRO A 31 -10.11 18.11 -0.81
C PRO A 31 -11.25 17.09 -0.79
N SER A 32 -11.33 16.30 -1.86
CA SER A 32 -12.40 15.34 -2.03
C SER A 32 -12.36 14.30 -0.90
N GLN A 33 -13.50 14.02 -0.29
CA GLN A 33 -13.62 12.95 0.73
C GLN A 33 -13.15 11.57 0.18
N ALA A 34 -13.17 11.38 -1.13
CA ALA A 34 -12.65 10.19 -1.77
C ALA A 34 -11.13 10.05 -1.59
N GLU A 35 -10.37 11.15 -1.68
CA GLU A 35 -8.90 11.11 -1.47
C GLU A 35 -8.56 10.81 -0.01
N THR A 36 -9.27 11.40 0.94
CA THR A 36 -9.07 11.13 2.37
C THR A 36 -9.39 9.67 2.72
N ASN A 37 -10.47 9.12 2.16
CA ASN A 37 -10.83 7.72 2.38
C ASN A 37 -9.81 6.75 1.78
N ALA A 38 -9.24 7.06 0.61
CA ALA A 38 -8.21 6.23 -0.03
C ALA A 38 -6.91 6.22 0.77
N VAL A 39 -6.50 7.36 1.32
CA VAL A 39 -5.30 7.46 2.19
C VAL A 39 -5.48 6.62 3.45
N ASP A 40 -6.64 6.71 4.11
CA ASP A 40 -6.95 5.90 5.30
C ASP A 40 -6.97 4.39 4.97
N GLU A 41 -7.45 4.02 3.79
CA GLU A 41 -7.54 2.64 3.33
C GLU A 41 -6.14 2.01 3.14
N TYR A 42 -5.20 2.73 2.52
CA TYR A 42 -3.84 2.22 2.33
C TYR A 42 -3.00 2.27 3.60
N ALA A 43 -3.29 3.17 4.53
CA ALA A 43 -2.74 3.11 5.89
C ALA A 43 -3.16 1.81 6.61
N LEU A 44 -4.43 1.42 6.50
CA LEU A 44 -4.92 0.15 7.04
C LEU A 44 -4.27 -1.06 6.36
N ARG A 45 -4.14 -1.06 5.02
CA ARG A 45 -3.46 -2.14 4.31
C ARG A 45 -1.99 -2.26 4.70
N ALA A 46 -1.28 -1.14 4.86
CA ALA A 46 0.10 -1.16 5.35
C ALA A 46 0.20 -1.78 6.76
N ALA A 47 -0.75 -1.46 7.64
CA ALA A 47 -0.84 -2.10 8.95
C ALA A 47 -1.06 -3.63 8.83
N PHE A 48 -1.90 -4.10 7.91
CA PHE A 48 -2.05 -5.54 7.65
C PHE A 48 -0.76 -6.19 7.16
N LEU A 49 -0.03 -5.56 6.23
CA LEU A 49 1.27 -6.06 5.77
C LEU A 49 2.25 -6.20 6.94
N PHE A 50 2.27 -5.23 7.85
CA PHE A 50 3.07 -5.33 9.07
C PHE A 50 2.57 -6.46 9.99
N HIS A 51 1.25 -6.62 10.17
CA HIS A 51 0.71 -7.70 10.99
C HIS A 51 1.05 -9.08 10.43
N PHE A 52 1.11 -9.25 9.12
CA PHE A 52 1.52 -10.52 8.52
C PHE A 52 2.92 -10.94 8.99
N THR A 53 3.85 -10.01 9.22
CA THR A 53 5.19 -10.34 9.74
C THR A 53 5.15 -11.04 11.11
N ARG A 54 4.04 -10.96 11.84
CA ARG A 54 3.84 -11.54 13.19
C ARG A 54 3.00 -12.82 13.17
N PHE A 55 2.15 -13.00 12.16
CA PHE A 55 1.19 -14.10 12.08
C PHE A 55 1.51 -15.11 10.99
N VAL A 56 2.48 -14.81 10.14
CA VAL A 56 3.03 -15.74 9.15
C VAL A 56 4.46 -16.06 9.55
N GLN A 57 4.85 -17.32 9.43
CA GLN A 57 6.20 -17.80 9.66
C GLN A 57 6.83 -18.17 8.31
N TRP A 58 8.01 -17.65 8.08
CA TRP A 58 8.85 -17.97 6.93
C TRP A 58 9.90 -18.98 7.34
N PRO A 59 10.26 -19.93 6.47
CA PRO A 59 11.41 -20.81 6.71
C PRO A 59 12.71 -19.99 6.66
N ASP A 60 13.77 -20.47 7.31
CA ASP A 60 15.07 -19.80 7.31
C ASP A 60 15.60 -19.58 5.88
N ALA A 61 15.31 -20.51 4.97
CA ALA A 61 15.67 -20.43 3.56
C ALA A 61 15.01 -19.25 2.79
N ALA A 62 14.02 -18.56 3.38
CA ALA A 62 13.45 -17.33 2.83
C ALA A 62 14.38 -16.10 3.03
N PHE A 63 15.50 -16.26 3.75
CA PHE A 63 16.46 -15.23 4.05
C PHE A 63 17.85 -15.63 3.56
N GLU A 64 18.60 -14.67 3.03
CA GLU A 64 19.97 -14.92 2.53
C GLU A 64 20.95 -15.19 3.70
N SER A 65 20.69 -14.58 4.87
CA SER A 65 21.48 -14.74 6.10
C SER A 65 20.66 -14.40 7.35
N SER A 66 21.23 -14.69 8.54
CA SER A 66 20.65 -14.30 9.82
C SER A 66 20.40 -12.79 9.95
N ASP A 67 21.19 -11.97 9.29
CA ASP A 67 21.17 -10.51 9.40
C ASP A 67 20.43 -9.84 8.24
N SER A 68 19.98 -10.62 7.24
CA SER A 68 19.21 -10.09 6.12
C SER A 68 17.94 -9.39 6.60
N PRO A 69 17.56 -8.25 6.02
CA PRO A 69 16.32 -7.56 6.36
C PRO A 69 15.09 -8.40 5.97
N PHE A 70 13.97 -8.10 6.58
CA PHE A 70 12.67 -8.57 6.17
C PHE A 70 12.15 -7.64 5.07
N ARG A 71 12.04 -8.13 3.83
CA ARG A 71 11.69 -7.31 2.67
C ARG A 71 10.21 -7.38 2.36
N ILE A 72 9.58 -6.18 2.32
CA ILE A 72 8.22 -5.97 1.84
C ILE A 72 8.31 -5.29 0.48
N CYS A 73 7.86 -5.97 -0.56
CA CYS A 73 8.00 -5.51 -1.93
C CYS A 73 6.66 -5.08 -2.50
N VAL A 74 6.66 -4.03 -3.34
CA VAL A 74 5.51 -3.60 -4.14
C VAL A 74 5.87 -3.84 -5.60
N LEU A 75 5.06 -4.62 -6.30
CA LEU A 75 5.15 -4.81 -7.74
C LEU A 75 4.08 -3.96 -8.42
N GLY A 76 4.52 -3.09 -9.34
CA GLY A 76 3.67 -2.14 -10.05
C GLY A 76 3.57 -0.78 -9.36
N SER A 77 2.46 -0.09 -9.57
CA SER A 77 2.19 1.23 -9.00
C SER A 77 2.03 1.13 -7.47
N ASP A 78 2.84 1.90 -6.72
CA ASP A 78 2.74 1.93 -5.26
C ASP A 78 1.60 2.85 -4.79
N PRO A 79 0.55 2.29 -4.16
CA PRO A 79 -0.54 3.08 -3.63
C PRO A 79 -0.35 3.51 -2.16
N PHE A 80 0.71 3.03 -1.50
CA PHE A 80 0.92 3.23 -0.05
C PHE A 80 1.69 4.51 0.26
N GLY A 81 2.69 4.85 -0.58
CA GLY A 81 3.60 5.96 -0.32
C GLY A 81 4.21 5.86 1.10
N ARG A 82 4.17 6.97 1.83
CA ARG A 82 4.72 7.10 3.19
C ARG A 82 4.19 6.08 4.22
N HIS A 83 3.00 5.51 4.00
CA HIS A 83 2.43 4.54 4.96
C HIS A 83 3.21 3.23 4.97
N LEU A 84 3.78 2.85 3.83
CA LEU A 84 4.65 1.68 3.76
C LEU A 84 6.08 2.03 4.20
N ASP A 85 6.59 3.21 3.84
CA ASP A 85 7.93 3.68 4.25
C ASP A 85 8.06 3.74 5.79
N ALA A 86 7.01 4.12 6.50
CA ALA A 86 6.98 4.12 7.96
C ALA A 86 7.20 2.74 8.60
N LEU A 87 7.07 1.65 7.85
CA LEU A 87 7.38 0.31 8.35
C LEU A 87 8.88 0.05 8.47
N GLU A 88 9.74 0.80 7.77
CA GLU A 88 11.20 0.67 7.86
C GLU A 88 11.74 1.06 9.25
N GLU A 89 10.97 1.85 10.01
CA GLU A 89 11.25 2.17 11.41
C GLU A 89 10.90 1.00 12.37
N ARG A 90 10.29 -0.06 11.85
CA ARG A 90 9.84 -1.23 12.61
C ARG A 90 10.77 -2.42 12.42
N ARG A 91 10.49 -3.48 13.19
CA ARG A 91 11.19 -4.76 13.09
C ARG A 91 10.20 -5.91 12.93
N ALA A 92 10.58 -6.86 12.10
CA ALA A 92 9.87 -8.11 11.86
C ALA A 92 10.73 -9.29 12.35
N GLY A 93 10.32 -9.96 13.43
CA GLY A 93 11.11 -11.07 14.00
C GLY A 93 12.54 -10.69 14.37
N GLY A 94 12.78 -9.45 14.83
CA GLY A 94 14.11 -8.92 15.15
C GLY A 94 14.86 -8.32 13.95
N ARG A 95 14.46 -8.60 12.70
CA ARG A 95 15.07 -8.07 11.47
C ARG A 95 14.58 -6.66 11.17
N ALA A 96 15.44 -5.81 10.60
CA ALA A 96 15.01 -4.54 10.04
C ALA A 96 14.04 -4.79 8.87
N ILE A 97 13.05 -3.93 8.69
CA ILE A 97 12.17 -3.99 7.52
C ILE A 97 12.81 -3.13 6.42
N GLU A 98 12.82 -3.66 5.20
CA GLU A 98 13.23 -2.97 3.98
C GLU A 98 12.04 -2.95 3.02
N VAL A 99 11.66 -1.78 2.51
CA VAL A 99 10.61 -1.61 1.50
C VAL A 99 11.24 -1.48 0.12
N ARG A 100 10.84 -2.37 -0.79
CA ARG A 100 11.32 -2.37 -2.17
C ARG A 100 10.18 -2.16 -3.15
N ARG A 101 10.40 -1.35 -4.16
CA ARG A 101 9.46 -1.09 -5.26
C ARG A 101 10.06 -1.55 -6.57
N THR A 102 9.27 -2.27 -7.35
CA THR A 102 9.72 -2.78 -8.66
C THR A 102 8.57 -2.84 -9.65
N SER A 103 8.86 -2.62 -10.92
CA SER A 103 7.92 -2.86 -12.02
C SER A 103 8.14 -4.22 -12.69
N ASN A 104 9.22 -4.94 -12.32
CA ASN A 104 9.58 -6.21 -12.91
C ASN A 104 9.39 -7.34 -11.89
N PRO A 105 8.62 -8.41 -12.20
CA PRO A 105 8.45 -9.58 -11.32
C PRO A 105 9.78 -10.21 -10.87
N ALA A 106 10.84 -10.18 -11.68
CA ALA A 106 12.15 -10.67 -11.29
C ALA A 106 12.75 -9.90 -10.07
N GLY A 107 12.32 -8.66 -9.85
CA GLY A 107 12.70 -7.85 -8.69
C GLY A 107 12.09 -8.31 -7.37
N LEU A 108 11.20 -9.32 -7.38
CA LEU A 108 10.61 -9.92 -6.18
C LEU A 108 11.53 -10.93 -5.49
N GLY A 109 12.65 -11.29 -6.09
CA GLY A 109 13.63 -12.21 -5.49
C GLY A 109 14.09 -11.72 -4.11
N GLY A 110 14.04 -12.63 -3.12
CA GLY A 110 14.41 -12.35 -1.73
C GLY A 110 13.42 -11.48 -0.95
N CYS A 111 12.22 -11.22 -1.48
CA CYS A 111 11.14 -10.58 -0.72
C CYS A 111 10.37 -11.63 0.09
N GLN A 112 9.94 -11.27 1.30
CA GLN A 112 9.09 -12.13 2.13
C GLN A 112 7.60 -11.85 1.87
N ILE A 113 7.25 -10.59 1.63
CA ILE A 113 5.90 -10.16 1.26
C ILE A 113 5.97 -9.40 -0.06
N ALA A 114 5.10 -9.74 -1.01
CA ALA A 114 4.88 -8.94 -2.22
C ALA A 114 3.44 -8.45 -2.30
N TYR A 115 3.26 -7.15 -2.29
CA TYR A 115 2.00 -6.55 -2.71
C TYR A 115 2.00 -6.42 -4.23
N ILE A 116 1.02 -7.05 -4.86
CA ILE A 116 0.88 -7.05 -6.32
C ILE A 116 -0.21 -6.03 -6.70
N ALA A 117 0.21 -4.89 -7.21
CA ALA A 117 -0.72 -3.87 -7.65
C ALA A 117 -1.56 -4.34 -8.86
N ALA A 118 -2.74 -3.78 -9.04
CA ALA A 118 -3.69 -4.22 -10.07
C ALA A 118 -3.10 -4.17 -11.48
N ASP A 119 -2.32 -3.12 -11.78
CA ASP A 119 -1.64 -2.91 -13.05
C ASP A 119 -0.53 -3.95 -13.32
N ALA A 120 0.06 -4.54 -12.27
CA ALA A 120 1.14 -5.51 -12.36
C ALA A 120 0.69 -6.97 -12.34
N GLN A 121 -0.58 -7.26 -12.01
CA GLN A 121 -1.08 -8.65 -11.93
C GLN A 121 -0.92 -9.46 -13.23
N PRO A 122 -1.14 -8.89 -14.44
CA PRO A 122 -0.88 -9.63 -15.68
C PRO A 122 0.60 -10.05 -15.84
N ALA A 123 1.53 -9.14 -15.56
CA ALA A 123 2.96 -9.42 -15.64
C ALA A 123 3.40 -10.44 -14.59
N TRP A 124 2.88 -10.35 -13.35
CA TRP A 124 3.13 -11.32 -12.29
C TRP A 124 2.66 -12.72 -12.69
N ARG A 125 1.43 -12.86 -13.25
CA ARG A 125 0.95 -14.17 -13.73
C ARG A 125 1.81 -14.75 -14.86
N ALA A 126 2.21 -13.90 -15.81
CA ALA A 126 3.08 -14.32 -16.92
C ALA A 126 4.47 -14.79 -16.46
N ALA A 127 4.94 -14.28 -15.31
CA ALA A 127 6.23 -14.67 -14.72
C ALA A 127 6.17 -15.93 -13.84
N GLY A 128 5.04 -16.62 -13.78
CA GLY A 128 4.84 -17.81 -12.95
C GLY A 128 3.81 -17.60 -11.82
N GLY A 129 3.41 -16.36 -11.56
CA GLY A 129 2.34 -16.06 -10.58
C GLY A 129 2.59 -16.69 -9.21
N PRO A 130 1.67 -17.57 -8.75
CA PRO A 130 1.78 -18.24 -7.46
C PRO A 130 3.01 -19.15 -7.31
N ASP A 131 3.53 -19.67 -8.43
CA ASP A 131 4.63 -20.63 -8.45
C ASP A 131 6.02 -19.95 -8.52
N LEU A 132 6.04 -18.60 -8.53
CA LEU A 132 7.28 -17.82 -8.65
C LEU A 132 8.26 -18.10 -7.50
N ASP A 133 7.78 -18.09 -6.27
CA ASP A 133 8.53 -18.48 -5.06
C ASP A 133 7.54 -18.96 -3.98
N PRO A 134 7.62 -20.25 -3.54
CA PRO A 134 6.73 -20.77 -2.50
C PRO A 134 6.92 -20.12 -1.11
N ARG A 135 7.99 -19.33 -0.93
CA ARG A 135 8.29 -18.60 0.31
C ARG A 135 7.85 -17.14 0.27
N LEU A 136 7.29 -16.69 -0.85
CA LEU A 136 6.81 -15.33 -1.04
C LEU A 136 5.33 -15.24 -0.70
N LEU A 137 4.97 -14.49 0.34
CA LEU A 137 3.57 -14.17 0.63
C LEU A 137 3.06 -13.15 -0.37
N THR A 138 2.12 -13.52 -1.22
CA THR A 138 1.53 -12.62 -2.22
C THR A 138 0.24 -12.01 -1.71
N VAL A 139 0.10 -10.68 -1.84
CA VAL A 139 -1.01 -9.89 -1.34
C VAL A 139 -1.48 -8.92 -2.43
N ALA A 140 -2.78 -8.69 -2.54
CA ALA A 140 -3.35 -7.65 -3.40
C ALA A 140 -4.58 -6.99 -2.75
N SER A 141 -5.21 -6.04 -3.42
CA SER A 141 -6.43 -5.38 -2.92
C SER A 141 -7.74 -6.00 -3.43
N GLU A 142 -7.69 -6.78 -4.48
CA GLU A 142 -8.90 -7.31 -5.12
C GLU A 142 -9.19 -8.76 -4.70
N SER A 143 -10.43 -9.03 -4.30
CA SER A 143 -10.93 -10.38 -3.96
C SER A 143 -10.65 -11.42 -5.06
N ARG A 144 -10.64 -10.99 -6.32
CA ARG A 144 -10.33 -11.84 -7.48
C ARG A 144 -8.92 -12.41 -7.41
N PHE A 145 -7.95 -11.66 -6.90
CA PHE A 145 -6.56 -12.09 -6.79
C PHE A 145 -6.42 -13.41 -5.99
N ALA A 146 -7.09 -13.49 -4.83
CA ALA A 146 -7.08 -14.72 -4.03
C ALA A 146 -7.79 -15.89 -4.72
N ARG A 147 -8.82 -15.65 -5.55
CA ARG A 147 -9.50 -16.71 -6.33
C ARG A 147 -8.66 -17.22 -7.50
N GLU A 148 -7.77 -16.39 -8.02
CA GLU A 148 -6.95 -16.67 -9.21
C GLU A 148 -5.52 -17.13 -8.86
N GLY A 149 -5.30 -17.62 -7.64
CA GLY A 149 -4.03 -18.23 -7.22
C GLY A 149 -3.17 -17.38 -6.31
N GLY A 150 -3.47 -16.08 -6.12
CA GLY A 150 -2.79 -15.29 -5.09
C GLY A 150 -3.14 -15.79 -3.68
N MET A 151 -2.29 -15.52 -2.71
CA MET A 151 -2.47 -16.07 -1.35
C MET A 151 -3.46 -15.26 -0.52
N MET A 152 -3.36 -13.93 -0.54
CA MET A 152 -4.17 -13.06 0.30
C MET A 152 -4.70 -11.86 -0.48
N ALA A 153 -5.90 -11.38 -0.12
CA ALA A 153 -6.43 -10.12 -0.61
C ALA A 153 -6.97 -9.27 0.55
N LEU A 154 -6.60 -8.00 0.57
CA LEU A 154 -7.03 -6.99 1.51
C LEU A 154 -8.12 -6.14 0.87
N VAL A 155 -9.36 -6.57 0.96
CA VAL A 155 -10.49 -6.01 0.23
C VAL A 155 -11.16 -4.91 1.04
N ALA A 156 -11.32 -3.72 0.45
CA ALA A 156 -12.07 -2.64 1.08
C ALA A 156 -13.57 -2.98 1.17
N SER A 157 -14.15 -2.77 2.35
CA SER A 157 -15.57 -2.93 2.62
C SER A 157 -16.05 -1.79 3.51
N GLY A 158 -16.51 -0.71 2.91
CA GLY A 158 -16.78 0.55 3.60
C GLY A 158 -15.50 1.11 4.23
N ARG A 159 -15.51 1.29 5.55
CA ARG A 159 -14.35 1.78 6.33
C ARG A 159 -13.48 0.67 6.92
N ARG A 160 -13.62 -0.54 6.45
CA ARG A 160 -12.90 -1.72 6.96
C ARG A 160 -12.16 -2.41 5.83
N ILE A 161 -11.12 -3.14 6.18
CA ILE A 161 -10.44 -4.08 5.28
C ILE A 161 -10.84 -5.49 5.70
N GLN A 162 -11.37 -6.24 4.74
CA GLN A 162 -11.62 -7.67 4.87
C GLN A 162 -10.42 -8.44 4.34
N LEU A 163 -9.93 -9.40 5.12
CA LEU A 163 -8.87 -10.31 4.70
C LEU A 163 -9.49 -11.53 4.03
N HIS A 164 -9.25 -11.70 2.73
CA HIS A 164 -9.58 -12.92 2.01
C HIS A 164 -8.33 -13.79 1.87
N VAL A 165 -8.44 -15.08 2.12
CA VAL A 165 -7.33 -16.02 2.11
C VAL A 165 -7.64 -17.18 1.17
N ASN A 166 -6.70 -17.44 0.24
CA ASN A 166 -6.70 -18.66 -0.57
C ASN A 166 -5.94 -19.76 0.17
N LEU A 167 -6.70 -20.64 0.82
CA LEU A 167 -6.11 -21.70 1.62
C LEU A 167 -5.31 -22.69 0.78
N ALA A 168 -5.74 -22.98 -0.46
CA ALA A 168 -5.05 -23.91 -1.35
C ALA A 168 -3.65 -23.38 -1.73
N SER A 169 -3.52 -22.08 -2.07
CA SER A 169 -2.23 -21.47 -2.36
C SER A 169 -1.32 -21.42 -1.14
N LEU A 170 -1.88 -21.15 0.05
CA LEU A 170 -1.09 -21.18 1.29
C LEU A 170 -0.62 -22.60 1.62
N GLN A 171 -1.45 -23.61 1.45
CA GLN A 171 -1.07 -25.02 1.69
C GLN A 171 0.00 -25.51 0.69
N ALA A 172 0.03 -24.96 -0.52
CA ALA A 172 1.04 -25.26 -1.52
C ALA A 172 2.36 -24.52 -1.27
N SER A 173 2.38 -23.51 -0.38
CA SER A 173 3.56 -22.72 -0.03
C SER A 173 4.36 -23.35 1.11
N GLU A 174 5.56 -22.80 1.36
CA GLU A 174 6.38 -23.14 2.52
C GLU A 174 6.06 -22.28 3.75
N LEU A 175 5.03 -21.40 3.66
CA LEU A 175 4.63 -20.49 4.71
C LEU A 175 3.71 -21.18 5.73
N ARG A 176 3.84 -20.82 7.00
CA ARG A 176 2.92 -21.25 8.05
C ARG A 176 2.14 -20.07 8.60
N VAL A 177 0.84 -20.12 8.44
CA VAL A 177 -0.08 -19.05 8.89
C VAL A 177 -0.70 -19.45 10.22
N SER A 178 -0.71 -18.52 11.19
CA SER A 178 -1.31 -18.78 12.50
C SER A 178 -2.83 -18.91 12.42
N ALA A 179 -3.42 -19.76 13.24
CA ALA A 179 -4.86 -19.92 13.35
C ALA A 179 -5.58 -18.60 13.66
N LYS A 180 -4.96 -17.73 14.49
CA LYS A 180 -5.52 -16.40 14.80
C LYS A 180 -5.72 -15.50 13.58
N LEU A 181 -4.85 -15.60 12.57
CA LEU A 181 -5.03 -14.85 11.33
C LEU A 181 -6.19 -15.42 10.51
N LEU A 182 -6.33 -16.74 10.50
CA LEU A 182 -7.39 -17.42 9.77
C LEU A 182 -8.78 -17.21 10.41
N GLU A 183 -8.86 -17.04 11.72
CA GLU A 183 -10.12 -16.74 12.43
C GLU A 183 -10.75 -15.41 12.01
N ILE A 184 -9.94 -14.42 11.63
CA ILE A 184 -10.43 -13.11 11.15
C ILE A 184 -10.53 -13.02 9.63
N ALA A 185 -10.11 -14.07 8.93
CA ALA A 185 -10.08 -14.12 7.49
C ALA A 185 -11.36 -14.73 6.90
N GLU A 186 -11.77 -14.20 5.76
CA GLU A 186 -12.74 -14.87 4.91
C GLU A 186 -12.02 -15.92 4.05
N VAL A 187 -12.11 -17.17 4.46
CA VAL A 187 -11.44 -18.28 3.76
C VAL A 187 -12.12 -18.52 2.41
N ARG A 188 -11.33 -18.45 1.34
CA ARG A 188 -11.77 -18.73 -0.03
C ARG A 188 -11.11 -20.01 -0.53
N HIS A 189 -11.89 -20.88 -1.12
CA HIS A 189 -11.40 -22.05 -1.86
C HIS A 189 -11.11 -21.59 -3.30
N GLY A 190 -9.89 -21.09 -3.52
CA GLY A 190 -9.39 -20.71 -4.84
C GLY A 190 -8.75 -21.90 -5.56
N ARG A 191 -8.42 -21.72 -6.85
CA ARG A 191 -7.58 -22.70 -7.55
C ARG A 191 -6.17 -22.65 -6.96
N PRO A 192 -5.53 -23.79 -6.65
CA PRO A 192 -4.08 -23.81 -6.43
C PRO A 192 -3.40 -23.32 -7.70
N GLY A 193 -2.21 -22.71 -7.57
CA GLY A 193 -1.34 -22.46 -8.72
C GLY A 193 -1.14 -23.76 -9.48
N VAL A 194 -1.23 -23.69 -10.80
CA VAL A 194 -1.05 -24.86 -11.66
C VAL A 194 0.44 -25.14 -11.70
N ARG A 195 0.88 -26.15 -10.94
CA ARG A 195 2.22 -26.72 -11.17
C ARG A 195 2.17 -27.48 -12.49
N GLY A 196 2.79 -26.93 -13.51
CA GLY A 196 3.12 -27.60 -14.76
C GLY A 196 4.38 -28.43 -14.60
#